data_b54de90653db0ed040d8f059c86d4859
#
_entry.id   b54de90653db0ed040d8f059c86d4859
#
_cell.length_a   1.000
_cell.length_b   1.000
_cell.length_c   1.000
_cell.angle_alpha   90.00
_cell.angle_beta   90.00
_cell.angle_gamma   90.00
#
_symmetry.space_group_name_H-M   'P 1'
#
loop_
_entity.id
_entity.type
_entity.pdbx_description
1 polymer ?
#
loop_
_entity_poly.entity_id
_entity_poly.type
_entity_poly.pdbx_seq_one_letter_code
_entity_poly.pdbx_strand_id
1 'polypeptide(L)'
;MKKIYLSAIALVASSMLSAQAFWTATSYKGAFPVTDNTPATNWTDSWCNWDPENTNYPATTTTISANIATSTTLSGVVHLVNNVAVTNNSTLTILPGTIIRGDKATKSCLIITRGSKIMAQGTATAPIIFTSNETVANGRGPGDWGGIVILGNGVINTACTSCTVQPFKENYVEGFTTNFPEILYGGTTNNESSGVFSYVRIEFSGVALSATPNSELNGLTMGGVGQGTKIDHVQCSFIGDDAFEWFGGNVDAKYLVSFRCLDDDFDTDFGWQGRVQFGLIVRDKDISDAAGDSNGFESDNFNPGIGRLPLTQGVFSNITSIGPKRDGSVALPPTEKFERAIFARRNTAISIHNSIFVGWEKGLEINGATTADNYLNSPDTADMENLIISDDVPRSFTGQTYSVMQTYASARNIDTTKTAAQINFVNGFPTALETTPDYRLNAASTASAGASFTNTTFSGGFTNLANTTKESFTTINLYPNPSKGSSTLYINSKINGAISVNVIDISGKVVLIPAMDQELNIGSNYVTVDTQSLSNGIYFVTLTTGLSKETVKLIVNH
;
A
#
# COMPACT_ATOMS: atom_id res chain seq x y z
N MET A 1 -27.72 38.84 -10.85
CA MET A 1 -26.34 38.45 -10.49
C MET A 1 -26.16 37.91 -9.06
N LYS A 2 -27.22 37.38 -8.40
CA LYS A 2 -27.10 36.81 -7.04
C LYS A 2 -27.29 35.27 -6.96
N LYS A 3 -27.55 34.59 -8.09
CA LYS A 3 -27.79 33.14 -8.08
C LYS A 3 -26.58 32.27 -8.45
N ILE A 4 -25.48 32.85 -8.93
CA ILE A 4 -24.28 32.09 -9.38
C ILE A 4 -23.34 31.76 -8.21
N TYR A 5 -23.35 32.57 -7.14
CA TYR A 5 -22.47 32.33 -6.00
C TYR A 5 -22.91 31.21 -5.05
N LEU A 6 -24.22 30.87 -5.01
CA LEU A 6 -24.69 29.77 -4.16
C LEU A 6 -24.32 28.37 -4.72
N SER A 7 -24.22 28.25 -6.05
CA SER A 7 -23.88 26.97 -6.70
C SER A 7 -22.38 26.62 -6.57
N ALA A 8 -21.51 27.63 -6.52
CA ALA A 8 -20.08 27.42 -6.35
C ALA A 8 -19.72 27.02 -4.91
N ILE A 9 -20.41 27.57 -3.91
CA ILE A 9 -20.21 27.22 -2.50
C ILE A 9 -20.75 25.82 -2.20
N ALA A 10 -21.84 25.39 -2.82
CA ALA A 10 -22.36 24.03 -2.66
C ALA A 10 -21.44 22.96 -3.30
N LEU A 11 -20.75 23.28 -4.40
CA LEU A 11 -19.81 22.35 -5.05
C LEU A 11 -18.52 22.19 -4.25
N VAL A 12 -18.01 23.24 -3.62
CA VAL A 12 -16.82 23.19 -2.74
C VAL A 12 -17.15 22.46 -1.43
N ALA A 13 -18.35 22.67 -0.87
CA ALA A 13 -18.79 21.95 0.32
C ALA A 13 -18.98 20.43 0.06
N SER A 14 -19.44 20.04 -1.14
CA SER A 14 -19.61 18.63 -1.49
C SER A 14 -18.28 17.91 -1.72
N SER A 15 -17.24 18.59 -2.20
CA SER A 15 -15.90 18.00 -2.35
C SER A 15 -15.16 17.83 -1.01
N MET A 16 -15.41 18.72 -0.05
CA MET A 16 -14.86 18.55 1.31
C MET A 16 -15.55 17.44 2.11
N LEU A 17 -16.85 17.19 1.88
CA LEU A 17 -17.56 16.07 2.52
C LEU A 17 -17.08 14.69 1.97
N SER A 18 -16.60 14.60 0.76
CA SER A 18 -16.17 13.31 0.19
C SER A 18 -14.81 12.83 0.71
N ALA A 19 -13.91 13.73 1.08
CA ALA A 19 -12.59 13.36 1.62
C ALA A 19 -12.69 12.85 3.08
N GLN A 20 -13.65 13.31 3.85
CA GLN A 20 -13.94 12.86 5.22
C GLN A 20 -14.75 11.56 5.23
N ALA A 21 -15.36 11.16 4.12
CA ALA A 21 -16.24 9.99 4.02
C ALA A 21 -15.50 8.63 4.08
N PHE A 22 -14.17 8.57 3.91
CA PHE A 22 -13.45 7.31 4.02
C PHE A 22 -13.40 6.81 5.46
N TRP A 23 -13.03 7.66 6.42
CA TRP A 23 -12.84 7.24 7.80
C TRP A 23 -14.17 7.04 8.52
N THR A 24 -14.33 5.89 9.16
CA THR A 24 -15.40 5.63 10.13
C THR A 24 -14.86 5.95 11.52
N ALA A 25 -15.28 7.04 12.12
CA ALA A 25 -14.82 7.41 13.45
C ALA A 25 -15.28 6.38 14.49
N THR A 26 -14.35 5.92 15.31
CA THR A 26 -14.58 4.99 16.41
C THR A 26 -14.13 5.60 17.72
N SER A 27 -14.65 5.13 18.84
CA SER A 27 -14.12 5.46 20.16
C SER A 27 -13.04 4.48 20.61
N TYR A 28 -12.98 3.31 20.01
CA TYR A 28 -12.11 2.19 20.37
C TYR A 28 -10.88 2.11 19.46
N LYS A 29 -9.79 1.55 19.99
CA LYS A 29 -8.57 1.19 19.24
C LYS A 29 -8.71 -0.25 18.70
N GLY A 30 -8.00 -0.53 17.61
CA GLY A 30 -8.05 -1.83 16.92
C GLY A 30 -9.19 -1.95 15.92
N ALA A 31 -9.26 -3.10 15.26
CA ALA A 31 -10.14 -3.35 14.13
C ALA A 31 -11.60 -3.66 14.51
N PHE A 32 -11.87 -3.94 15.79
CA PHE A 32 -13.17 -4.43 16.22
C PHE A 32 -13.74 -3.61 17.39
N PRO A 33 -15.05 -3.37 17.39
CA PRO A 33 -15.72 -2.67 18.48
C PRO A 33 -15.78 -3.51 19.76
N VAL A 34 -16.27 -2.88 20.82
CA VAL A 34 -16.74 -3.61 21.99
C VAL A 34 -17.95 -4.45 21.60
N THR A 35 -17.94 -5.72 22.01
CA THR A 35 -19.06 -6.62 21.70
C THR A 35 -20.35 -6.17 22.39
N ASP A 36 -21.42 -6.22 21.64
CA ASP A 36 -22.80 -6.10 22.15
C ASP A 36 -23.48 -7.48 22.24
N ASN A 37 -22.69 -8.55 22.12
CA ASN A 37 -23.14 -9.95 22.04
C ASN A 37 -23.98 -10.28 20.79
N THR A 38 -23.97 -9.42 19.77
CA THR A 38 -24.60 -9.72 18.48
C THR A 38 -23.53 -10.05 17.42
N PRO A 39 -23.78 -10.97 16.48
CA PRO A 39 -22.85 -11.25 15.38
C PRO A 39 -22.58 -10.02 14.49
N ALA A 40 -23.53 -9.11 14.38
CA ALA A 40 -23.49 -7.98 13.45
C ALA A 40 -22.30 -7.03 13.66
N THR A 41 -21.66 -7.04 14.84
CA THR A 41 -20.48 -6.21 15.13
C THR A 41 -19.16 -6.91 14.84
N ASN A 42 -19.17 -8.19 14.45
CA ASN A 42 -17.99 -8.92 13.98
C ASN A 42 -17.96 -8.95 12.45
N TRP A 43 -17.24 -8.03 11.85
CA TRP A 43 -17.19 -7.88 10.40
C TRP A 43 -16.50 -9.03 9.66
N THR A 44 -15.83 -9.96 10.37
CA THR A 44 -15.25 -11.17 9.77
C THR A 44 -16.25 -12.31 9.67
N ASP A 45 -17.41 -12.22 10.35
CA ASP A 45 -18.40 -13.29 10.34
C ASP A 45 -18.93 -13.59 8.94
N SER A 46 -19.18 -14.86 8.70
CA SER A 46 -19.82 -15.44 7.51
C SER A 46 -18.96 -15.47 6.24
N TRP A 47 -17.91 -14.66 6.10
CA TRP A 47 -17.12 -14.63 4.87
C TRP A 47 -15.66 -15.06 5.05
N CYS A 48 -15.03 -14.84 6.23
CA CYS A 48 -13.68 -15.33 6.51
C CYS A 48 -13.67 -16.85 6.68
N ASN A 49 -12.56 -17.47 6.26
CA ASN A 49 -12.28 -18.87 6.53
C ASN A 49 -11.06 -18.99 7.46
N TRP A 50 -11.26 -19.57 8.63
CA TRP A 50 -10.20 -19.76 9.62
C TRP A 50 -9.56 -21.15 9.57
N ASP A 51 -10.03 -22.00 8.67
CA ASP A 51 -9.51 -23.35 8.43
C ASP A 51 -9.44 -23.66 6.92
N PRO A 52 -8.73 -22.84 6.13
CA PRO A 52 -8.59 -23.08 4.70
C PRO A 52 -7.80 -24.36 4.39
N GLU A 53 -6.87 -24.77 5.26
CA GLU A 53 -6.06 -25.98 5.09
C GLU A 53 -6.93 -27.23 4.99
N ASN A 54 -8.00 -27.34 5.78
CA ASN A 54 -8.90 -28.47 5.81
C ASN A 54 -10.18 -28.29 4.98
N THR A 55 -10.37 -27.10 4.39
CA THR A 55 -11.55 -26.81 3.57
C THR A 55 -11.46 -27.53 2.21
N ASN A 56 -12.43 -28.38 1.89
CA ASN A 56 -12.51 -29.02 0.59
C ASN A 56 -13.32 -28.18 -0.39
N TYR A 57 -12.74 -27.93 -1.56
CA TYR A 57 -13.39 -27.22 -2.66
C TYR A 57 -13.83 -28.20 -3.77
N PRO A 58 -14.95 -27.90 -4.46
CA PRO A 58 -15.41 -28.75 -5.58
C PRO A 58 -14.37 -28.81 -6.71
N ALA A 59 -14.47 -29.86 -7.53
CA ALA A 59 -13.64 -29.99 -8.72
C ALA A 59 -13.90 -28.86 -9.73
N THR A 60 -12.86 -28.49 -10.46
CA THR A 60 -12.94 -27.47 -11.52
C THR A 60 -13.83 -27.95 -12.68
N THR A 61 -14.64 -27.03 -13.21
CA THR A 61 -15.55 -27.26 -14.33
C THR A 61 -15.14 -26.56 -15.61
N THR A 62 -14.27 -25.55 -15.48
CA THR A 62 -13.81 -24.70 -16.58
C THR A 62 -12.32 -24.42 -16.38
N THR A 63 -11.57 -24.28 -17.46
CA THR A 63 -10.14 -23.93 -17.43
C THR A 63 -9.90 -22.62 -18.18
N ILE A 64 -9.10 -21.75 -17.61
CA ILE A 64 -8.57 -20.54 -18.24
C ILE A 64 -7.04 -20.64 -18.23
N SER A 65 -6.43 -20.53 -19.43
CA SER A 65 -4.98 -20.68 -19.61
C SER A 65 -4.38 -19.67 -20.59
N ALA A 66 -5.19 -18.76 -21.11
CA ALA A 66 -4.79 -17.73 -22.06
C ALA A 66 -5.28 -16.35 -21.60
N ASN A 67 -4.61 -15.28 -22.07
CA ASN A 67 -4.98 -13.91 -21.76
C ASN A 67 -6.44 -13.59 -22.14
N ILE A 68 -7.09 -12.81 -21.31
CA ILE A 68 -8.49 -12.37 -21.47
C ILE A 68 -8.46 -11.00 -22.16
N ALA A 69 -8.60 -11.00 -23.49
CA ALA A 69 -8.52 -9.79 -24.30
C ALA A 69 -9.89 -9.15 -24.63
N THR A 70 -10.97 -9.74 -24.13
CA THR A 70 -12.36 -9.25 -24.26
C THR A 70 -13.07 -9.42 -22.93
N SER A 71 -14.02 -8.53 -22.64
CA SER A 71 -14.75 -8.57 -21.37
C SER A 71 -15.44 -9.91 -21.18
N THR A 72 -15.16 -10.55 -20.04
CA THR A 72 -15.51 -11.94 -19.75
C THR A 72 -16.14 -12.04 -18.36
N THR A 73 -17.09 -12.96 -18.20
CA THR A 73 -17.71 -13.26 -16.90
C THR A 73 -17.39 -14.70 -16.48
N LEU A 74 -16.95 -14.88 -15.24
CA LEU A 74 -16.65 -16.16 -14.62
C LEU A 74 -17.67 -16.52 -13.55
N SER A 75 -17.99 -17.81 -13.46
CA SER A 75 -18.82 -18.38 -12.40
C SER A 75 -18.48 -19.86 -12.19
N GLY A 76 -18.93 -20.44 -11.08
CA GLY A 76 -18.69 -21.85 -10.75
C GLY A 76 -17.26 -22.09 -10.24
N VAL A 77 -16.63 -23.18 -10.66
CA VAL A 77 -15.28 -23.55 -10.22
C VAL A 77 -14.33 -23.55 -11.42
N VAL A 78 -13.39 -22.63 -11.42
CA VAL A 78 -12.48 -22.33 -12.54
C VAL A 78 -11.06 -22.78 -12.20
N HIS A 79 -10.40 -23.50 -13.11
CA HIS A 79 -8.97 -23.79 -13.04
C HIS A 79 -8.18 -22.68 -13.76
N LEU A 80 -7.33 -21.98 -13.05
CA LEU A 80 -6.42 -20.98 -13.59
C LEU A 80 -5.07 -21.62 -13.86
N VAL A 81 -4.64 -21.65 -15.11
CA VAL A 81 -3.38 -22.28 -15.55
C VAL A 81 -2.52 -21.23 -16.26
N ASN A 82 -1.23 -21.22 -16.01
CA ASN A 82 -0.26 -20.19 -16.46
C ASN A 82 -0.57 -18.79 -15.90
N ASN A 83 0.21 -17.81 -16.31
CA ASN A 83 -0.06 -16.40 -16.06
C ASN A 83 -1.16 -15.96 -17.03
N VAL A 84 -2.28 -15.53 -16.50
CA VAL A 84 -3.43 -15.04 -17.28
C VAL A 84 -3.60 -13.55 -17.05
N ALA A 85 -3.38 -12.76 -18.10
CA ALA A 85 -3.54 -11.32 -18.06
C ALA A 85 -4.90 -10.89 -18.65
N VAL A 86 -5.59 -9.99 -17.95
CA VAL A 86 -6.75 -9.26 -18.49
C VAL A 86 -6.22 -8.04 -19.21
N THR A 87 -6.41 -7.97 -20.53
CA THR A 87 -5.76 -7.01 -21.44
C THR A 87 -6.78 -6.20 -22.25
N ASN A 88 -6.29 -5.27 -23.08
CA ASN A 88 -7.11 -4.48 -24.03
C ASN A 88 -8.23 -3.66 -23.37
N ASN A 89 -8.00 -3.13 -22.16
CA ASN A 89 -9.01 -2.41 -21.39
C ASN A 89 -10.31 -3.23 -21.17
N SER A 90 -10.21 -4.56 -21.17
CA SER A 90 -11.34 -5.43 -20.92
C SER A 90 -11.66 -5.53 -19.43
N THR A 91 -12.86 -6.00 -19.15
CA THR A 91 -13.33 -6.20 -17.76
C THR A 91 -13.51 -7.70 -17.51
N LEU A 92 -12.85 -8.19 -16.47
CA LEU A 92 -13.10 -9.52 -15.91
C LEU A 92 -14.14 -9.38 -14.80
N THR A 93 -15.34 -9.92 -15.03
CA THR A 93 -16.39 -9.99 -14.01
C THR A 93 -16.39 -11.38 -13.37
N ILE A 94 -16.35 -11.44 -12.04
CA ILE A 94 -16.40 -12.68 -11.28
C ILE A 94 -17.64 -12.63 -10.39
N LEU A 95 -18.55 -13.59 -10.60
CA LEU A 95 -19.82 -13.63 -9.87
C LEU A 95 -19.63 -14.10 -8.42
N PRO A 96 -20.51 -13.68 -7.48
CA PRO A 96 -20.46 -14.14 -6.09
C PRO A 96 -20.46 -15.67 -5.98
N GLY A 97 -19.65 -16.22 -5.08
CA GLY A 97 -19.51 -17.67 -4.85
C GLY A 97 -18.66 -18.41 -5.88
N THR A 98 -18.05 -17.70 -6.84
CA THR A 98 -17.09 -18.30 -7.76
C THR A 98 -15.83 -18.74 -7.02
N ILE A 99 -15.29 -19.90 -7.38
CA ILE A 99 -14.03 -20.43 -6.86
C ILE A 99 -13.04 -20.51 -8.02
N ILE A 100 -11.89 -19.87 -7.89
CA ILE A 100 -10.81 -19.91 -8.85
C ILE A 100 -9.64 -20.65 -8.20
N ARG A 101 -9.22 -21.75 -8.83
CA ARG A 101 -8.18 -22.64 -8.32
C ARG A 101 -6.91 -22.47 -9.14
N GLY A 102 -5.88 -21.87 -8.55
CA GLY A 102 -4.57 -21.65 -9.15
C GLY A 102 -3.77 -22.92 -9.29
N ASP A 103 -3.17 -23.12 -10.47
CA ASP A 103 -2.36 -24.29 -10.79
C ASP A 103 -0.94 -24.17 -10.23
N LYS A 104 -0.54 -25.14 -9.40
CA LYS A 104 0.78 -25.18 -8.77
C LYS A 104 1.89 -25.45 -9.78
N ALA A 105 1.67 -26.35 -10.73
CA ALA A 105 2.71 -26.78 -11.65
C ALA A 105 3.16 -25.65 -12.59
N THR A 106 2.22 -24.78 -12.97
CA THR A 106 2.50 -23.61 -13.82
C THR A 106 2.74 -22.32 -13.04
N LYS A 107 2.67 -22.38 -11.69
CA LYS A 107 2.78 -21.20 -10.83
C LYS A 107 1.82 -20.08 -11.29
N SER A 108 0.58 -20.44 -11.54
CA SER A 108 -0.39 -19.58 -12.21
C SER A 108 -0.63 -18.27 -11.46
N CYS A 109 -0.83 -17.17 -12.18
CA CYS A 109 -1.10 -15.85 -11.65
C CYS A 109 -2.21 -15.16 -12.45
N LEU A 110 -3.08 -14.38 -11.77
CA LEU A 110 -4.06 -13.52 -12.43
C LEU A 110 -3.58 -12.08 -12.42
N ILE A 111 -3.40 -11.50 -13.61
CA ILE A 111 -2.87 -10.14 -13.79
C ILE A 111 -3.94 -9.24 -14.40
N ILE A 112 -4.30 -8.18 -13.70
CA ILE A 112 -5.17 -7.12 -14.24
C ILE A 112 -4.27 -6.01 -14.74
N THR A 113 -4.13 -5.88 -16.06
CA THR A 113 -3.21 -4.89 -16.66
C THR A 113 -3.76 -3.49 -16.56
N ARG A 114 -2.89 -2.48 -16.67
CA ARG A 114 -3.28 -1.07 -16.69
C ARG A 114 -4.42 -0.81 -17.68
N GLY A 115 -5.48 -0.11 -17.23
CA GLY A 115 -6.65 0.20 -18.01
C GLY A 115 -7.70 -0.91 -18.08
N SER A 116 -7.34 -2.17 -17.84
CA SER A 116 -8.28 -3.26 -17.66
C SER A 116 -8.89 -3.25 -16.25
N LYS A 117 -9.96 -4.01 -16.03
CA LYS A 117 -10.69 -3.99 -14.76
C LYS A 117 -11.01 -5.40 -14.26
N ILE A 118 -11.02 -5.54 -12.94
CA ILE A 118 -11.62 -6.68 -12.26
C ILE A 118 -12.89 -6.23 -11.52
N MET A 119 -13.99 -6.94 -11.75
CA MET A 119 -15.26 -6.78 -11.04
C MET A 119 -15.52 -8.06 -10.23
N ALA A 120 -14.76 -8.23 -9.16
CA ALA A 120 -14.87 -9.34 -8.21
C ALA A 120 -15.64 -8.87 -6.99
N GLN A 121 -16.95 -8.88 -7.08
CA GLN A 121 -17.85 -8.42 -6.02
C GLN A 121 -18.62 -9.59 -5.44
N GLY A 122 -18.00 -10.25 -4.45
CA GLY A 122 -18.65 -11.27 -3.64
C GLY A 122 -19.65 -10.68 -2.64
N THR A 123 -20.15 -11.52 -1.75
CA THR A 123 -20.98 -11.12 -0.61
C THR A 123 -20.54 -11.89 0.65
N ALA A 124 -20.99 -11.46 1.82
CA ALA A 124 -20.65 -12.16 3.06
C ALA A 124 -21.11 -13.63 3.06
N THR A 125 -22.21 -13.96 2.38
CA THR A 125 -22.72 -15.35 2.28
C THR A 125 -22.27 -16.09 1.03
N ALA A 126 -21.65 -15.41 0.07
CA ALA A 126 -21.12 -15.96 -1.16
C ALA A 126 -19.82 -15.25 -1.57
N PRO A 127 -18.75 -15.35 -0.76
CA PRO A 127 -17.46 -14.75 -1.11
C PRO A 127 -16.90 -15.38 -2.38
N ILE A 128 -16.09 -14.61 -3.10
CA ILE A 128 -15.29 -15.14 -4.21
C ILE A 128 -14.02 -15.72 -3.60
N ILE A 129 -13.60 -16.90 -4.07
CA ILE A 129 -12.47 -17.61 -3.48
C ILE A 129 -11.42 -17.85 -4.57
N PHE A 130 -10.20 -17.40 -4.31
CA PHE A 130 -9.01 -17.78 -5.06
C PHE A 130 -8.17 -18.69 -4.17
N THR A 131 -7.89 -19.91 -4.60
CA THR A 131 -7.22 -20.92 -3.78
C THR A 131 -6.34 -21.83 -4.63
N SER A 132 -5.55 -22.68 -4.00
CA SER A 132 -4.73 -23.68 -4.67
C SER A 132 -5.58 -24.74 -5.39
N ASN A 133 -5.10 -25.22 -6.55
CA ASN A 133 -5.68 -26.41 -7.20
C ASN A 133 -5.28 -27.72 -6.53
N GLU A 134 -4.32 -27.69 -5.60
CA GLU A 134 -3.99 -28.84 -4.77
C GLU A 134 -5.17 -29.18 -3.83
N THR A 135 -5.28 -30.45 -3.48
CA THR A 135 -6.28 -30.94 -2.51
C THR A 135 -5.70 -30.92 -1.10
N VAL A 136 -6.56 -31.02 -0.09
CA VAL A 136 -6.12 -31.25 1.30
C VAL A 136 -5.21 -32.50 1.39
N ALA A 137 -5.57 -33.57 0.71
CA ALA A 137 -4.80 -34.83 0.70
C ALA A 137 -3.41 -34.69 0.06
N ASN A 138 -3.22 -33.75 -0.88
CA ASN A 138 -1.93 -33.49 -1.52
C ASN A 138 -1.05 -32.52 -0.71
N GLY A 139 -1.55 -32.01 0.41
CA GLY A 139 -0.79 -31.10 1.27
C GLY A 139 -0.60 -29.72 0.64
N ARG A 140 -1.71 -29.07 0.26
CA ARG A 140 -1.65 -27.67 -0.20
C ARG A 140 -1.07 -26.77 0.89
N GLY A 141 -0.36 -25.73 0.48
CA GLY A 141 0.32 -24.84 1.41
C GLY A 141 0.72 -23.51 0.79
N PRO A 142 1.36 -22.63 1.58
CA PRO A 142 1.86 -21.34 1.11
C PRO A 142 2.71 -21.49 -0.16
N GLY A 143 2.53 -20.57 -1.12
CA GLY A 143 3.30 -20.58 -2.36
C GLY A 143 2.86 -21.66 -3.38
N ASP A 144 1.66 -22.21 -3.29
CA ASP A 144 1.18 -23.15 -4.29
C ASP A 144 0.92 -22.51 -5.66
N TRP A 145 0.58 -21.23 -5.71
CA TRP A 145 0.31 -20.49 -6.94
C TRP A 145 0.72 -19.01 -6.80
N GLY A 146 0.70 -18.24 -7.89
CA GLY A 146 1.26 -16.89 -7.93
C GLY A 146 0.50 -15.88 -7.08
N GLY A 147 -0.81 -15.82 -7.23
CA GLY A 147 -1.60 -14.79 -6.58
C GLY A 147 -2.30 -13.85 -7.56
N ILE A 148 -2.69 -12.67 -7.07
CA ILE A 148 -3.44 -11.68 -7.84
C ILE A 148 -2.63 -10.39 -7.93
N VAL A 149 -2.46 -9.89 -9.15
CA VAL A 149 -1.74 -8.66 -9.45
C VAL A 149 -2.69 -7.67 -10.10
N ILE A 150 -2.90 -6.51 -9.48
CA ILE A 150 -3.73 -5.42 -10.01
C ILE A 150 -2.82 -4.23 -10.32
N LEU A 151 -2.85 -3.77 -11.58
CA LEU A 151 -1.94 -2.75 -12.09
C LEU A 151 -2.73 -1.53 -12.57
N GLY A 152 -2.37 -0.36 -12.02
CA GLY A 152 -2.99 0.91 -12.33
C GLY A 152 -2.04 1.92 -12.96
N ASN A 153 -2.59 3.09 -13.27
CA ASN A 153 -1.90 4.23 -13.86
C ASN A 153 -1.61 5.33 -12.82
N GLY A 154 -1.65 5.02 -11.52
CA GLY A 154 -1.35 5.93 -10.44
C GLY A 154 0.13 6.29 -10.39
N VAL A 155 0.44 7.37 -9.67
CA VAL A 155 1.80 7.86 -9.51
C VAL A 155 2.61 6.91 -8.62
N ILE A 156 3.84 6.62 -9.04
CA ILE A 156 4.84 5.90 -8.26
C ILE A 156 6.13 6.71 -8.17
N ASN A 157 7.02 6.41 -7.24
CA ASN A 157 8.26 7.17 -7.06
C ASN A 157 9.50 6.53 -7.71
N THR A 158 9.37 5.37 -8.32
CA THR A 158 10.45 4.68 -9.01
C THR A 158 10.23 4.65 -10.53
N ALA A 159 11.30 4.41 -11.27
CA ALA A 159 11.26 4.23 -12.72
C ALA A 159 12.08 3.00 -13.09
N CYS A 160 11.57 2.20 -14.00
CA CYS A 160 12.28 1.06 -14.52
C CYS A 160 13.50 1.52 -15.34
N THR A 161 14.64 0.91 -15.10
CA THR A 161 15.90 1.24 -15.81
C THR A 161 15.95 0.73 -17.23
N SER A 162 15.09 -0.21 -17.60
CA SER A 162 14.99 -0.82 -18.94
C SER A 162 13.82 -0.30 -19.78
N CYS A 163 12.98 0.59 -19.22
CA CYS A 163 11.88 1.20 -19.97
C CYS A 163 12.40 2.31 -20.90
N THR A 164 11.73 2.50 -22.03
CA THR A 164 11.95 3.67 -22.90
C THR A 164 11.71 4.95 -22.10
N VAL A 165 12.43 6.03 -22.39
CA VAL A 165 12.27 7.32 -21.70
C VAL A 165 10.80 7.69 -21.60
N GLN A 166 10.27 7.71 -20.37
CA GLN A 166 8.89 7.98 -20.07
C GLN A 166 8.75 9.38 -19.47
N PRO A 167 7.69 10.13 -19.79
CA PRO A 167 7.41 11.42 -19.13
C PRO A 167 6.88 11.27 -17.70
N PHE A 168 6.63 10.05 -17.26
CA PHE A 168 6.16 9.66 -15.93
C PHE A 168 6.89 8.39 -15.49
N LYS A 169 6.79 8.05 -14.22
CA LYS A 169 7.45 6.86 -13.68
C LYS A 169 6.60 5.62 -13.91
N GLU A 170 7.24 4.57 -14.39
CA GLU A 170 6.67 3.24 -14.57
C GLU A 170 7.66 2.20 -14.08
N ASN A 171 7.17 1.06 -13.60
CA ASN A 171 8.00 -0.07 -13.24
C ASN A 171 7.31 -1.38 -13.61
N TYR A 172 8.07 -2.46 -13.64
CA TYR A 172 7.56 -3.81 -13.79
C TYR A 172 7.36 -4.45 -12.41
N VAL A 173 6.33 -5.29 -12.30
CA VAL A 173 6.13 -6.12 -11.11
C VAL A 173 7.36 -7.01 -10.92
N GLU A 174 7.82 -7.12 -9.70
CA GLU A 174 8.94 -7.98 -9.32
C GLU A 174 8.59 -9.47 -9.43
N GLY A 175 9.55 -10.32 -9.16
CA GLY A 175 9.40 -11.78 -9.23
C GLY A 175 9.51 -12.35 -10.65
N PHE A 176 9.06 -11.66 -11.67
CA PHE A 176 9.15 -12.15 -13.05
C PHE A 176 10.57 -12.08 -13.59
N THR A 177 11.07 -13.19 -14.14
CA THR A 177 12.45 -13.28 -14.69
C THR A 177 12.66 -12.47 -15.96
N THR A 178 11.59 -12.10 -16.66
CA THR A 178 11.59 -11.27 -17.87
C THR A 178 10.50 -10.24 -17.81
N ASN A 179 10.81 -9.02 -18.23
CA ASN A 179 9.85 -7.95 -18.33
C ASN A 179 8.98 -8.12 -19.58
N PHE A 180 7.67 -7.99 -19.44
CA PHE A 180 6.71 -8.00 -20.54
C PHE A 180 5.59 -6.96 -20.27
N PRO A 181 4.89 -6.47 -21.30
CA PRO A 181 3.99 -5.31 -21.17
C PRO A 181 2.87 -5.50 -20.14
N GLU A 182 2.43 -6.72 -19.93
CA GLU A 182 1.30 -7.04 -19.05
C GLU A 182 1.61 -6.85 -17.56
N ILE A 183 2.89 -6.77 -17.17
CA ILE A 183 3.29 -6.52 -15.77
C ILE A 183 3.80 -5.10 -15.53
N LEU A 184 3.65 -4.19 -16.49
CA LEU A 184 4.03 -2.79 -16.35
C LEU A 184 2.96 -2.00 -15.57
N TYR A 185 3.36 -1.21 -14.56
CA TYR A 185 2.48 -0.38 -13.75
C TYR A 185 3.02 1.03 -13.55
N GLY A 186 2.19 1.91 -12.99
CA GLY A 186 2.53 3.31 -12.75
C GLY A 186 2.09 4.24 -13.89
N GLY A 187 2.12 5.53 -13.64
CA GLY A 187 1.67 6.57 -14.55
C GLY A 187 1.46 7.91 -13.87
N THR A 188 0.39 8.62 -14.26
CA THR A 188 0.08 9.97 -13.75
C THR A 188 -1.35 10.14 -13.27
N THR A 189 -2.14 9.06 -13.21
CA THR A 189 -3.60 9.13 -13.03
C THR A 189 -4.01 8.54 -11.70
N ASN A 190 -3.88 9.30 -10.61
CA ASN A 190 -4.21 8.86 -9.26
C ASN A 190 -5.70 8.57 -9.01
N ASN A 191 -6.60 9.05 -9.86
CA ASN A 191 -8.03 8.79 -9.76
C ASN A 191 -8.53 7.70 -10.73
N GLU A 192 -7.63 6.93 -11.32
CA GLU A 192 -8.00 5.78 -12.14
C GLU A 192 -8.70 4.69 -11.34
N SER A 193 -9.37 3.78 -12.02
CA SER A 193 -10.05 2.64 -11.42
C SER A 193 -9.74 1.34 -12.13
N SER A 194 -9.14 0.41 -11.42
CA SER A 194 -8.97 -0.99 -11.83
C SER A 194 -10.16 -1.88 -11.45
N GLY A 195 -11.25 -1.30 -10.92
CA GLY A 195 -12.53 -1.98 -10.67
C GLY A 195 -12.91 -2.12 -9.20
N VAL A 196 -13.51 -3.27 -8.86
CA VAL A 196 -14.00 -3.60 -7.51
C VAL A 196 -13.48 -4.98 -7.11
N PHE A 197 -12.91 -5.06 -5.92
CA PHE A 197 -12.42 -6.29 -5.30
C PHE A 197 -12.94 -6.37 -3.86
N SER A 198 -14.03 -7.12 -3.66
CA SER A 198 -14.81 -7.06 -2.43
C SER A 198 -15.37 -8.44 -2.05
N TYR A 199 -15.33 -8.78 -0.75
CA TYR A 199 -15.65 -10.09 -0.22
C TYR A 199 -14.91 -11.22 -0.98
N VAL A 200 -13.59 -11.15 -0.91
CA VAL A 200 -12.68 -12.08 -1.60
C VAL A 200 -11.77 -12.77 -0.60
N ARG A 201 -11.54 -14.06 -0.79
CA ARG A 201 -10.49 -14.81 -0.10
C ARG A 201 -9.40 -15.20 -1.10
N ILE A 202 -8.14 -15.01 -0.72
CA ILE A 202 -6.94 -15.44 -1.44
C ILE A 202 -6.20 -16.41 -0.52
N GLU A 203 -6.03 -17.65 -0.96
CA GLU A 203 -5.49 -18.72 -0.12
C GLU A 203 -4.32 -19.41 -0.84
N PHE A 204 -3.21 -19.65 -0.14
CA PHE A 204 -2.05 -20.45 -0.59
C PHE A 204 -1.30 -19.88 -1.80
N SER A 205 -1.35 -18.59 -2.05
CA SER A 205 -0.56 -17.92 -3.08
C SER A 205 0.82 -17.51 -2.56
N GLY A 206 1.54 -16.68 -3.33
CA GLY A 206 2.85 -16.18 -2.93
C GLY A 206 4.00 -17.08 -3.38
N VAL A 207 3.95 -17.58 -4.63
CA VAL A 207 4.97 -18.51 -5.12
C VAL A 207 6.22 -17.79 -5.56
N ALA A 208 7.38 -18.34 -5.20
CA ALA A 208 8.66 -17.97 -5.80
C ALA A 208 8.70 -18.36 -7.29
N LEU A 209 8.76 -17.36 -8.19
CA LEU A 209 8.79 -17.59 -9.64
C LEU A 209 10.15 -18.13 -10.10
N SER A 210 11.21 -17.85 -9.36
CA SER A 210 12.56 -18.34 -9.63
C SER A 210 13.29 -18.73 -8.34
N ALA A 211 14.53 -19.19 -8.46
CA ALA A 211 15.42 -19.43 -7.32
C ALA A 211 16.22 -18.17 -6.89
N THR A 212 15.97 -17.03 -7.53
CA THR A 212 16.59 -15.77 -7.16
C THR A 212 15.88 -15.20 -5.94
N PRO A 213 16.57 -14.71 -4.91
CA PRO A 213 15.94 -14.03 -3.79
C PRO A 213 15.07 -12.84 -4.26
N ASN A 214 13.99 -12.57 -3.59
CA ASN A 214 13.00 -11.54 -3.92
C ASN A 214 12.38 -11.78 -5.32
N SER A 215 11.99 -13.00 -5.58
CA SER A 215 11.31 -13.40 -6.82
C SER A 215 9.94 -14.02 -6.55
N GLU A 216 9.44 -13.81 -5.38
CA GLU A 216 8.13 -14.24 -4.92
C GLU A 216 7.05 -13.29 -5.48
N LEU A 217 5.82 -13.78 -5.56
CA LEU A 217 4.61 -12.99 -5.74
C LEU A 217 3.80 -13.02 -4.45
N ASN A 218 3.02 -11.99 -4.22
CA ASN A 218 2.26 -11.80 -2.99
C ASN A 218 0.86 -12.42 -3.04
N GLY A 219 0.11 -12.26 -1.97
CA GLY A 219 -1.32 -12.55 -1.95
C GLY A 219 -2.08 -11.64 -2.91
N LEU A 220 -2.05 -10.36 -2.61
CA LEU A 220 -2.59 -9.29 -3.44
C LEU A 220 -1.54 -8.21 -3.68
N THR A 221 -0.98 -8.17 -4.88
CA THR A 221 -0.06 -7.15 -5.34
C THR A 221 -0.80 -5.99 -6.02
N MET A 222 -0.55 -4.76 -5.61
CA MET A 222 -1.20 -3.56 -6.11
C MET A 222 -0.16 -2.55 -6.63
N GLY A 223 0.13 -2.58 -7.94
CA GLY A 223 1.10 -1.69 -8.59
C GLY A 223 0.46 -0.43 -9.16
N GLY A 224 0.73 0.75 -8.61
CA GLY A 224 0.21 2.03 -9.12
C GLY A 224 -1.31 2.13 -9.18
N VAL A 225 -2.03 1.42 -8.31
CA VAL A 225 -3.50 1.38 -8.33
C VAL A 225 -4.07 2.69 -7.80
N GLY A 226 -5.02 3.26 -8.54
CA GLY A 226 -5.62 4.55 -8.25
C GLY A 226 -6.82 4.49 -7.29
N GLN A 227 -7.15 5.66 -6.73
CA GLN A 227 -8.20 5.86 -5.73
C GLN A 227 -9.63 5.52 -6.23
N GLY A 228 -9.83 5.45 -7.55
CA GLY A 228 -11.11 5.01 -8.12
C GLY A 228 -11.38 3.52 -8.00
N THR A 229 -10.39 2.73 -7.58
CA THR A 229 -10.51 1.29 -7.32
C THR A 229 -11.06 1.05 -5.91
N LYS A 230 -11.99 0.11 -5.78
CA LYS A 230 -12.56 -0.27 -4.49
C LYS A 230 -11.97 -1.60 -4.03
N ILE A 231 -11.33 -1.60 -2.85
CA ILE A 231 -10.82 -2.80 -2.17
C ILE A 231 -11.46 -2.86 -0.79
N ASP A 232 -12.27 -3.89 -0.52
CA ASP A 232 -12.83 -4.09 0.81
C ASP A 232 -13.19 -5.55 1.10
N HIS A 233 -13.14 -5.98 2.38
CA HIS A 233 -13.40 -7.34 2.81
C HIS A 233 -12.56 -8.36 2.02
N VAL A 234 -11.24 -8.28 2.16
CA VAL A 234 -10.30 -9.21 1.54
C VAL A 234 -9.53 -9.96 2.61
N GLN A 235 -9.52 -11.28 2.53
CA GLN A 235 -8.71 -12.16 3.38
C GLN A 235 -7.62 -12.82 2.55
N CYS A 236 -6.36 -12.64 2.96
CA CYS A 236 -5.19 -13.40 2.50
C CYS A 236 -4.83 -14.43 3.57
N SER A 237 -4.66 -15.70 3.19
CA SER A 237 -4.39 -16.80 4.11
C SER A 237 -3.31 -17.72 3.58
N PHE A 238 -2.31 -18.04 4.41
CA PHE A 238 -1.22 -18.94 4.03
C PHE A 238 -0.51 -18.46 2.75
N ILE A 239 -0.20 -17.19 2.69
CA ILE A 239 0.57 -16.63 1.58
C ILE A 239 2.04 -16.95 1.78
N GLY A 240 2.73 -17.30 0.71
CA GLY A 240 4.14 -17.71 0.73
C GLY A 240 5.13 -16.54 0.71
N ASP A 241 4.61 -15.34 0.68
CA ASP A 241 5.31 -14.06 0.74
C ASP A 241 4.39 -13.07 1.47
N ASP A 242 4.29 -11.81 1.02
CA ASP A 242 3.43 -10.82 1.66
C ASP A 242 1.94 -11.09 1.45
N ALA A 243 1.14 -10.78 2.46
CA ALA A 243 -0.29 -10.87 2.32
C ALA A 243 -0.84 -9.79 1.37
N PHE A 244 -0.46 -8.55 1.60
CA PHE A 244 -0.86 -7.37 0.82
C PHE A 244 0.35 -6.50 0.57
N GLU A 245 0.63 -6.19 -0.69
CA GLU A 245 1.72 -5.31 -1.04
C GLU A 245 1.29 -4.19 -2.00
N TRP A 246 1.69 -2.95 -1.67
CA TRP A 246 1.38 -1.73 -2.42
C TRP A 246 2.64 -1.09 -2.98
N PHE A 247 2.76 -1.11 -4.30
CA PHE A 247 3.84 -0.43 -5.04
C PHE A 247 3.35 0.91 -5.61
N GLY A 248 3.33 1.96 -4.79
CA GLY A 248 2.85 3.27 -5.22
C GLY A 248 1.34 3.34 -5.48
N GLY A 249 0.91 4.40 -6.16
CA GLY A 249 -0.51 4.70 -6.32
C GLY A 249 -1.15 5.24 -5.03
N ASN A 250 -2.47 5.19 -4.94
CA ASN A 250 -3.21 5.74 -3.81
C ASN A 250 -4.55 5.05 -3.56
N VAL A 251 -4.63 3.76 -3.86
CA VAL A 251 -5.84 2.97 -3.60
C VAL A 251 -6.13 2.89 -2.10
N ASP A 252 -7.39 3.09 -1.76
CA ASP A 252 -7.90 2.92 -0.39
C ASP A 252 -8.44 1.51 -0.17
N ALA A 253 -8.32 0.98 1.05
CA ALA A 253 -8.88 -0.31 1.40
C ALA A 253 -9.50 -0.33 2.81
N LYS A 254 -10.50 -1.22 3.00
CA LYS A 254 -11.12 -1.48 4.31
C LYS A 254 -11.33 -2.97 4.54
N TYR A 255 -11.31 -3.35 5.82
CA TYR A 255 -11.64 -4.72 6.25
C TYR A 255 -10.72 -5.77 5.61
N LEU A 256 -9.42 -5.61 5.84
CA LEU A 256 -8.40 -6.55 5.37
C LEU A 256 -8.03 -7.54 6.46
N VAL A 257 -7.85 -8.79 6.08
CA VAL A 257 -7.40 -9.86 6.97
C VAL A 257 -6.17 -10.53 6.39
N SER A 258 -5.05 -10.51 7.12
CA SER A 258 -3.90 -11.38 6.91
C SER A 258 -3.91 -12.50 7.94
N PHE A 259 -3.92 -13.74 7.49
CA PHE A 259 -4.03 -14.92 8.33
C PHE A 259 -2.97 -15.95 7.99
N ARG A 260 -1.98 -16.10 8.87
CA ARG A 260 -0.93 -17.13 8.80
C ARG A 260 -0.09 -17.02 7.51
N CYS A 261 0.30 -15.80 7.11
CA CYS A 261 1.18 -15.57 5.97
C CYS A 261 2.66 -15.70 6.37
N LEU A 262 3.57 -15.93 5.41
CA LEU A 262 4.97 -16.22 5.70
C LEU A 262 5.77 -14.96 5.99
N ASP A 263 5.81 -14.00 5.04
CA ASP A 263 6.61 -12.79 5.17
C ASP A 263 5.79 -11.64 5.76
N ASP A 264 5.66 -10.50 5.16
CA ASP A 264 5.01 -9.37 5.79
C ASP A 264 3.47 -9.41 5.61
N ASP A 265 2.74 -8.84 6.57
CA ASP A 265 1.28 -8.81 6.46
C ASP A 265 0.80 -7.64 5.62
N PHE A 266 1.39 -6.46 5.83
CA PHE A 266 1.15 -5.25 5.07
C PHE A 266 2.49 -4.63 4.68
N ASP A 267 2.86 -4.73 3.39
CA ASP A 267 4.04 -4.06 2.85
C ASP A 267 3.67 -2.89 1.93
N THR A 268 4.40 -1.79 2.07
CA THR A 268 4.18 -0.57 1.30
C THR A 268 5.47 0.01 0.77
N ASP A 269 5.53 0.24 -0.55
CA ASP A 269 6.72 0.77 -1.21
C ASP A 269 6.35 1.78 -2.33
N PHE A 270 7.36 2.33 -2.94
CA PHE A 270 7.38 3.12 -4.18
C PHE A 270 6.39 4.29 -4.20
N GLY A 271 6.17 4.91 -3.03
CA GLY A 271 5.38 6.14 -2.94
C GLY A 271 3.88 5.91 -2.84
N TRP A 272 3.43 4.79 -2.27
CA TRP A 272 2.02 4.58 -1.99
C TRP A 272 1.47 5.60 -1.00
N GLN A 273 0.28 6.14 -1.32
CA GLN A 273 -0.36 7.22 -0.58
C GLN A 273 -1.85 6.95 -0.29
N GLY A 274 -2.24 5.68 -0.19
CA GLY A 274 -3.61 5.29 0.12
C GLY A 274 -3.95 5.28 1.61
N ARG A 275 -5.16 4.82 1.92
CA ARG A 275 -5.68 4.71 3.28
C ARG A 275 -6.19 3.29 3.53
N VAL A 276 -5.92 2.77 4.72
CA VAL A 276 -6.46 1.49 5.17
C VAL A 276 -7.15 1.66 6.51
N GLN A 277 -8.39 1.16 6.63
CA GLN A 277 -9.08 1.11 7.92
C GLN A 277 -9.69 -0.25 8.17
N PHE A 278 -9.59 -0.72 9.42
CA PHE A 278 -10.03 -2.04 9.88
C PHE A 278 -9.22 -3.17 9.25
N GLY A 279 -7.99 -3.33 9.70
CA GLY A 279 -7.10 -4.45 9.34
C GLY A 279 -6.95 -5.43 10.50
N LEU A 280 -6.95 -6.71 10.20
CA LEU A 280 -6.65 -7.78 11.14
C LEU A 280 -5.45 -8.58 10.63
N ILE A 281 -4.46 -8.73 11.50
CA ILE A 281 -3.28 -9.58 11.28
C ILE A 281 -3.31 -10.68 12.33
N VAL A 282 -3.12 -11.93 11.91
CA VAL A 282 -3.02 -13.10 12.81
C VAL A 282 -1.89 -14.00 12.36
N ARG A 283 -0.83 -14.05 13.14
CA ARG A 283 0.34 -14.88 12.87
C ARG A 283 0.22 -16.28 13.50
N ASP A 284 0.84 -17.23 12.84
CA ASP A 284 1.11 -18.56 13.38
C ASP A 284 2.59 -18.68 13.77
N LYS A 285 2.86 -19.17 14.97
CA LYS A 285 4.23 -19.35 15.50
C LYS A 285 5.13 -20.28 14.67
N ASP A 286 4.54 -21.13 13.84
CA ASP A 286 5.22 -22.14 13.04
C ASP A 286 5.32 -21.77 11.56
N ILE A 287 4.93 -20.54 11.19
CA ILE A 287 4.88 -20.08 9.79
C ILE A 287 5.54 -18.70 9.69
N SER A 288 6.80 -18.68 9.24
CA SER A 288 7.53 -17.45 8.90
C SER A 288 8.39 -17.66 7.66
N ASP A 289 8.88 -16.59 7.06
CA ASP A 289 9.83 -16.73 5.96
C ASP A 289 11.18 -17.27 6.43
N ALA A 290 11.73 -18.24 5.69
CA ALA A 290 13.01 -18.86 5.98
C ALA A 290 14.19 -17.90 5.78
N ALA A 291 14.06 -16.91 4.91
CA ALA A 291 15.06 -15.87 4.70
C ALA A 291 15.15 -14.92 5.91
N GLY A 292 14.02 -14.70 6.59
CA GLY A 292 13.92 -13.93 7.82
C GLY A 292 13.21 -12.60 7.65
N ASP A 293 13.04 -11.91 8.77
CA ASP A 293 12.44 -10.58 8.87
C ASP A 293 10.91 -10.51 8.66
N SER A 294 10.15 -11.59 8.96
CA SER A 294 8.68 -11.56 8.89
C SER A 294 8.09 -10.55 9.87
N ASN A 295 7.40 -9.52 9.36
CA ASN A 295 6.85 -8.43 10.13
C ASN A 295 5.31 -8.35 10.02
N GLY A 296 4.69 -7.56 10.89
CA GLY A 296 3.29 -7.17 10.74
C GLY A 296 3.12 -6.07 9.69
N PHE A 297 4.04 -5.12 9.72
CA PHE A 297 4.19 -4.06 8.73
C PHE A 297 5.65 -3.96 8.32
N GLU A 298 5.92 -3.99 7.03
CA GLU A 298 7.11 -3.42 6.44
C GLU A 298 6.74 -2.18 5.64
N SER A 299 7.57 -1.16 5.66
CA SER A 299 7.34 0.02 4.84
C SER A 299 8.64 0.64 4.39
N ASP A 300 8.78 0.74 3.10
CA ASP A 300 9.87 1.40 2.41
C ASP A 300 9.36 2.60 1.58
N ASN A 301 10.23 3.57 1.35
CA ASN A 301 9.96 4.56 0.32
C ASN A 301 10.64 4.17 -1.00
N PHE A 302 11.91 3.81 -0.91
CA PHE A 302 12.73 3.38 -2.03
C PHE A 302 14.08 2.85 -1.53
N ASN A 303 14.55 1.73 -2.06
CA ASN A 303 15.89 1.22 -1.79
C ASN A 303 16.91 1.94 -2.70
N PRO A 304 17.98 2.60 -2.20
CA PRO A 304 18.62 2.48 -0.88
C PRO A 304 18.23 3.55 0.16
N GLY A 305 17.02 4.05 0.20
CA GLY A 305 16.58 4.98 1.25
C GLY A 305 16.76 6.47 0.91
N ILE A 306 16.86 6.80 -0.37
CA ILE A 306 16.89 8.17 -0.86
C ILE A 306 15.49 8.78 -0.91
N GLY A 307 15.41 10.12 -0.78
CA GLY A 307 14.15 10.87 -0.76
C GLY A 307 13.45 10.99 -2.10
N ARG A 308 13.05 9.87 -2.70
CA ARG A 308 12.22 9.90 -3.90
C ARG A 308 10.79 10.29 -3.58
N LEU A 309 10.18 11.07 -4.44
CA LEU A 309 8.82 11.59 -4.30
C LEU A 309 7.90 11.02 -5.37
N PRO A 310 6.61 10.77 -5.00
CA PRO A 310 6.03 10.97 -3.68
C PRO A 310 6.64 10.04 -2.64
N LEU A 311 6.64 10.45 -1.35
CA LEU A 311 6.99 9.54 -0.27
C LEU A 311 5.91 8.45 -0.14
N THR A 312 6.30 7.25 0.28
CA THR A 312 5.37 6.27 0.82
C THR A 312 4.79 6.84 2.11
N GLN A 313 3.56 7.33 2.03
CA GLN A 313 2.91 8.14 3.07
C GLN A 313 1.46 7.71 3.29
N GLY A 314 1.19 6.41 3.17
CA GLY A 314 -0.13 5.85 3.45
C GLY A 314 -0.54 5.99 4.91
N VAL A 315 -1.85 5.97 5.16
CA VAL A 315 -2.41 6.11 6.50
C VAL A 315 -3.21 4.86 6.86
N PHE A 316 -2.84 4.22 7.97
CA PHE A 316 -3.55 3.08 8.55
C PHE A 316 -4.26 3.50 9.83
N SER A 317 -5.47 2.99 10.05
CA SER A 317 -6.18 3.20 11.31
C SER A 317 -7.00 1.97 11.70
N ASN A 318 -7.17 1.75 13.00
CA ASN A 318 -7.96 0.64 13.51
C ASN A 318 -7.44 -0.74 13.03
N ILE A 319 -6.16 -0.99 13.26
CA ILE A 319 -5.53 -2.29 13.00
C ILE A 319 -5.48 -3.08 14.31
N THR A 320 -5.78 -4.37 14.25
CA THR A 320 -5.51 -5.34 15.31
C THR A 320 -4.50 -6.35 14.76
N SER A 321 -3.31 -6.39 15.37
CA SER A 321 -2.22 -7.27 14.98
C SER A 321 -1.88 -8.22 16.11
N ILE A 322 -2.12 -9.51 15.86
CA ILE A 322 -1.81 -10.61 16.75
C ILE A 322 -0.53 -11.30 16.24
N GLY A 323 0.58 -11.03 16.88
CA GLY A 323 1.87 -11.61 16.57
C GLY A 323 1.98 -13.10 16.99
N PRO A 324 3.10 -13.74 16.64
CA PRO A 324 3.27 -15.18 16.80
C PRO A 324 3.31 -15.65 18.27
N LYS A 325 3.69 -14.77 19.21
CA LYS A 325 3.64 -15.07 20.65
C LYS A 325 2.24 -14.95 21.26
N ARG A 326 1.28 -14.43 20.50
CA ARG A 326 -0.13 -14.30 20.89
C ARG A 326 -0.32 -13.45 22.15
N ASP A 327 -0.72 -14.04 23.25
CA ASP A 327 -0.86 -13.39 24.57
C ASP A 327 0.45 -13.36 25.39
N GLY A 328 1.57 -13.68 24.77
CA GLY A 328 2.88 -13.81 25.42
C GLY A 328 3.16 -15.21 25.98
N SER A 329 2.19 -16.12 25.98
CA SER A 329 2.35 -17.47 26.52
C SER A 329 3.03 -18.46 25.55
N VAL A 330 3.13 -18.11 24.27
CA VAL A 330 3.65 -18.97 23.22
C VAL A 330 5.14 -18.72 23.00
N ALA A 331 5.95 -19.78 23.15
CA ALA A 331 7.35 -19.77 22.77
C ALA A 331 7.51 -19.97 21.25
N LEU A 332 8.37 -19.18 20.64
CA LEU A 332 8.67 -19.33 19.20
C LEU A 332 9.66 -20.48 18.99
N PRO A 333 9.46 -21.31 17.95
CA PRO A 333 10.48 -22.25 17.52
C PRO A 333 11.77 -21.50 17.13
N PRO A 334 12.96 -22.07 17.42
CA PRO A 334 14.24 -21.41 17.10
C PRO A 334 14.50 -21.22 15.60
N THR A 335 13.75 -21.91 14.75
CA THR A 335 13.82 -21.82 13.28
C THR A 335 13.04 -20.65 12.72
N GLU A 336 12.05 -20.18 13.45
CA GLU A 336 11.17 -19.11 13.01
C GLU A 336 11.81 -17.73 13.20
N LYS A 337 11.57 -16.83 12.29
CA LYS A 337 12.27 -15.54 12.19
C LYS A 337 11.33 -14.36 12.17
N PHE A 338 10.39 -14.36 13.07
CA PHE A 338 9.55 -13.21 13.32
C PHE A 338 10.35 -12.07 13.94
N GLU A 339 10.08 -10.85 13.50
CA GLU A 339 10.81 -9.70 13.97
C GLU A 339 9.86 -8.65 14.58
N ARG A 340 9.24 -7.79 13.79
CA ARG A 340 8.63 -6.56 14.28
C ARG A 340 7.13 -6.51 14.02
N ALA A 341 6.42 -5.86 14.94
CA ALA A 341 5.03 -5.48 14.67
C ALA A 341 4.96 -4.40 13.58
N ILE A 342 5.91 -3.44 13.60
CA ILE A 342 6.00 -2.33 12.65
C ILE A 342 7.49 -2.08 12.33
N PHE A 343 7.83 -2.17 11.06
CA PHE A 343 9.16 -1.85 10.54
C PHE A 343 9.07 -0.74 9.49
N ALA A 344 9.38 0.48 9.88
CA ALA A 344 9.44 1.64 8.98
C ALA A 344 10.90 1.95 8.64
N ARG A 345 11.26 1.89 7.36
CA ARG A 345 12.66 2.05 6.92
C ARG A 345 12.77 2.82 5.61
N ARG A 346 13.98 3.06 5.14
CA ARG A 346 14.31 3.61 3.81
C ARG A 346 13.53 4.87 3.43
N ASN A 347 13.37 5.77 4.41
CA ASN A 347 12.71 7.07 4.24
C ASN A 347 11.19 7.00 4.02
N THR A 348 10.53 5.93 4.48
CA THR A 348 9.06 5.88 4.51
C THR A 348 8.49 6.94 5.45
N ALA A 349 7.22 7.27 5.24
CA ALA A 349 6.47 8.24 6.02
C ALA A 349 5.02 7.75 6.29
N ILE A 350 4.80 6.43 6.41
CA ILE A 350 3.47 5.91 6.75
C ILE A 350 3.02 6.39 8.12
N SER A 351 1.72 6.51 8.30
CA SER A 351 1.12 6.82 9.59
C SER A 351 0.22 5.68 10.05
N ILE A 352 0.30 5.32 11.33
CA ILE A 352 -0.55 4.29 11.93
C ILE A 352 -1.21 4.85 13.18
N HIS A 353 -2.55 4.77 13.22
CA HIS A 353 -3.35 5.34 14.29
C HIS A 353 -4.32 4.32 14.90
N ASN A 354 -4.75 4.57 16.15
CA ASN A 354 -5.88 3.87 16.78
C ASN A 354 -5.79 2.34 16.73
N SER A 355 -4.59 1.78 16.88
CA SER A 355 -4.31 0.38 16.57
C SER A 355 -3.75 -0.40 17.76
N ILE A 356 -3.84 -1.73 17.70
CA ILE A 356 -3.42 -2.67 18.74
C ILE A 356 -2.42 -3.65 18.13
N PHE A 357 -1.26 -3.81 18.79
CA PHE A 357 -0.23 -4.77 18.45
C PHE A 357 0.08 -5.61 19.70
N VAL A 358 -0.03 -6.92 19.61
CA VAL A 358 0.19 -7.84 20.73
C VAL A 358 0.91 -9.11 20.27
N GLY A 359 1.80 -9.62 21.11
CA GLY A 359 2.48 -10.90 20.89
C GLY A 359 3.61 -10.88 19.85
N TRP A 360 4.26 -9.76 19.62
CA TRP A 360 5.41 -9.61 18.73
C TRP A 360 6.74 -9.70 19.49
N GLU A 361 7.83 -10.06 18.78
CA GLU A 361 9.19 -10.04 19.33
C GLU A 361 9.67 -8.62 19.59
N LYS A 362 9.45 -7.74 18.62
CA LYS A 362 9.71 -6.30 18.70
C LYS A 362 8.43 -5.54 18.35
N GLY A 363 8.25 -4.38 18.94
CA GLY A 363 7.09 -3.54 18.66
C GLY A 363 7.31 -2.67 17.44
N LEU A 364 7.78 -1.43 17.66
CA LEU A 364 8.02 -0.44 16.62
C LEU A 364 9.52 -0.27 16.40
N GLU A 365 9.96 -0.43 15.16
CA GLU A 365 11.29 -0.03 14.72
C GLU A 365 11.19 0.99 13.59
N ILE A 366 11.80 2.16 13.80
CA ILE A 366 11.99 3.19 12.77
C ILE A 366 13.47 3.21 12.41
N ASN A 367 13.80 2.73 11.22
CA ASN A 367 15.15 2.44 10.79
C ASN A 367 15.65 3.47 9.77
N GLY A 368 16.86 3.98 10.00
CA GLY A 368 17.50 4.99 9.16
C GLY A 368 17.23 6.42 9.61
N ALA A 369 18.25 7.27 9.50
CA ALA A 369 18.20 8.65 9.98
C ALA A 369 17.12 9.48 9.26
N THR A 370 16.99 9.31 7.94
CA THR A 370 15.98 10.01 7.13
C THR A 370 14.56 9.57 7.50
N THR A 371 14.37 8.28 7.77
CA THR A 371 13.09 7.75 8.25
C THR A 371 12.75 8.34 9.62
N ALA A 372 13.71 8.32 10.56
CA ALA A 372 13.51 8.89 11.89
C ALA A 372 13.17 10.39 11.84
N ASP A 373 13.74 11.14 10.90
CA ASP A 373 13.48 12.56 10.70
C ASP A 373 12.03 12.85 10.29
N ASN A 374 11.42 11.98 9.48
CA ASN A 374 10.02 12.10 9.10
C ASN A 374 9.07 12.05 10.31
N TYR A 375 9.40 11.28 11.35
CA TYR A 375 8.57 11.14 12.55
C TYR A 375 8.93 12.14 13.66
N LEU A 376 10.20 12.51 13.79
CA LEU A 376 10.67 13.33 14.90
C LEU A 376 10.65 14.83 14.59
N ASN A 377 11.03 15.21 13.38
CA ASN A 377 11.26 16.60 13.00
C ASN A 377 10.24 17.13 11.97
N SER A 378 9.43 16.26 11.40
CA SER A 378 8.42 16.59 10.39
C SER A 378 7.06 15.98 10.73
N PRO A 379 6.43 16.40 11.85
CA PRO A 379 5.22 15.74 12.38
C PRO A 379 4.00 15.77 11.44
N ASP A 380 4.01 16.66 10.45
CA ASP A 380 2.97 16.67 9.40
C ASP A 380 3.25 15.67 8.26
N THR A 381 4.38 14.96 8.31
CA THR A 381 4.80 14.02 7.27
C THR A 381 4.41 12.59 7.63
N ALA A 382 4.69 12.16 8.86
CA ALA A 382 4.40 10.82 9.35
C ALA A 382 4.07 10.84 10.84
N ASP A 383 3.17 9.96 11.27
CA ASP A 383 2.81 9.86 12.68
C ASP A 383 2.40 8.45 13.10
N MET A 384 2.81 8.05 14.30
CA MET A 384 2.37 6.84 15.00
C MET A 384 1.65 7.26 16.26
N GLU A 385 0.31 7.20 16.30
CA GLU A 385 -0.46 7.82 17.38
C GLU A 385 -1.61 6.93 17.87
N ASN A 386 -1.91 7.03 19.17
CA ASN A 386 -2.99 6.28 19.82
C ASN A 386 -2.84 4.75 19.68
N LEU A 387 -1.62 4.23 19.78
CA LEU A 387 -1.35 2.80 19.67
C LEU A 387 -1.36 2.12 21.04
N ILE A 388 -1.68 0.84 21.06
CA ILE A 388 -1.30 -0.09 22.12
C ILE A 388 -0.29 -1.08 21.52
N ILE A 389 0.91 -1.14 22.10
CA ILE A 389 1.93 -2.14 21.77
C ILE A 389 2.18 -2.94 23.05
N SER A 390 1.57 -4.13 23.12
CA SER A 390 1.46 -4.92 24.35
C SER A 390 2.80 -5.46 24.83
N ASP A 391 2.92 -5.58 26.15
CA ASP A 391 3.99 -6.31 26.87
C ASP A 391 5.39 -5.70 26.75
N ASP A 392 5.46 -4.37 26.73
CA ASP A 392 6.72 -3.57 26.69
C ASP A 392 7.70 -4.01 25.60
N VAL A 393 7.16 -4.37 24.45
CA VAL A 393 7.96 -4.85 23.31
C VAL A 393 8.94 -3.76 22.89
N PRO A 394 10.23 -4.07 22.64
CA PRO A 394 11.26 -3.11 22.29
C PRO A 394 10.86 -2.21 21.11
N ARG A 395 11.25 -0.95 21.22
CA ARG A 395 11.07 0.08 20.17
C ARG A 395 12.41 0.70 19.88
N SER A 396 12.70 1.01 18.64
CA SER A 396 13.92 1.66 18.27
C SER A 396 13.74 2.72 17.19
N PHE A 397 14.54 3.77 17.32
CA PHE A 397 14.78 4.77 16.27
C PHE A 397 16.28 4.76 16.00
N THR A 398 16.68 4.51 14.77
CA THR A 398 18.11 4.46 14.43
C THR A 398 18.82 5.76 14.80
N GLY A 399 19.89 5.62 15.57
CA GLY A 399 20.71 6.76 16.02
C GLY A 399 20.11 7.60 17.15
N GLN A 400 18.95 7.21 17.69
CA GLN A 400 18.30 7.93 18.79
C GLN A 400 18.47 7.22 20.13
N THR A 401 18.42 7.99 21.22
CA THR A 401 18.48 7.45 22.57
C THR A 401 17.12 6.92 23.02
N TYR A 402 17.11 6.02 23.98
CA TYR A 402 15.87 5.50 24.58
C TYR A 402 14.96 6.59 25.12
N SER A 403 15.52 7.67 25.67
CA SER A 403 14.74 8.82 26.17
C SER A 403 13.98 9.57 25.06
N VAL A 404 14.55 9.70 23.87
CA VAL A 404 13.86 10.28 22.70
C VAL A 404 12.67 9.42 22.31
N MET A 405 12.83 8.10 22.29
CA MET A 405 11.76 7.15 21.98
C MET A 405 10.64 7.21 23.01
N GLN A 406 10.96 7.26 24.30
CA GLN A 406 9.96 7.41 25.37
C GLN A 406 9.20 8.74 25.25
N THR A 407 9.90 9.82 24.95
CA THR A 407 9.29 11.14 24.74
C THR A 407 8.33 11.10 23.54
N TYR A 408 8.74 10.53 22.41
CA TYR A 408 7.90 10.36 21.25
C TYR A 408 6.65 9.53 21.57
N ALA A 409 6.82 8.37 22.17
CA ALA A 409 5.71 7.48 22.52
C ALA A 409 4.70 8.14 23.47
N SER A 410 5.21 8.86 24.48
CA SER A 410 4.36 9.60 25.44
C SER A 410 3.58 10.73 24.75
N ALA A 411 4.25 11.51 23.89
CA ALA A 411 3.61 12.61 23.17
C ALA A 411 2.55 12.15 22.16
N ARG A 412 2.65 10.89 21.69
CA ARG A 412 1.78 10.28 20.69
C ARG A 412 0.77 9.29 21.26
N ASN A 413 0.63 9.22 22.59
CA ASN A 413 -0.28 8.27 23.24
C ASN A 413 -0.06 6.81 22.78
N ILE A 414 1.23 6.40 22.65
CA ILE A 414 1.62 5.01 22.43
C ILE A 414 1.78 4.34 23.78
N ASP A 415 0.87 3.44 24.13
CA ASP A 415 0.86 2.73 25.40
C ASP A 415 1.51 1.36 25.24
N THR A 416 2.61 1.15 25.94
CA THR A 416 3.36 -0.11 25.94
C THR A 416 3.25 -0.89 27.25
N THR A 417 2.38 -0.44 28.13
CA THR A 417 2.21 -1.04 29.46
C THR A 417 1.03 -2.01 29.53
N LYS A 418 0.23 -2.10 28.48
CA LYS A 418 -0.95 -2.97 28.47
C LYS A 418 -0.58 -4.40 28.10
N THR A 419 -1.03 -5.32 28.91
CA THR A 419 -0.92 -6.76 28.62
C THR A 419 -2.06 -7.25 27.73
N ALA A 420 -1.87 -8.40 27.08
CA ALA A 420 -2.92 -9.06 26.29
C ALA A 420 -4.21 -9.28 27.10
N ALA A 421 -4.09 -9.62 28.39
CA ALA A 421 -5.24 -9.79 29.29
C ALA A 421 -6.00 -8.48 29.53
N GLN A 422 -5.34 -7.32 29.52
CA GLN A 422 -5.97 -6.01 29.67
C GLN A 422 -6.61 -5.50 28.38
N ILE A 423 -6.09 -5.92 27.23
CA ILE A 423 -6.74 -5.70 25.93
C ILE A 423 -8.08 -6.46 25.88
N ASN A 424 -8.12 -7.65 26.46
CA ASN A 424 -9.35 -8.37 26.78
C ASN A 424 -10.26 -8.57 25.56
N PHE A 425 -9.77 -9.32 24.57
CA PHE A 425 -10.59 -9.79 23.46
C PHE A 425 -11.63 -10.83 23.93
N VAL A 426 -12.73 -10.97 23.21
CA VAL A 426 -13.76 -12.00 23.50
C VAL A 426 -13.18 -13.41 23.36
N ASN A 427 -12.49 -13.71 22.25
CA ASN A 427 -11.76 -14.94 21.97
C ASN A 427 -10.61 -14.66 20.98
N GLY A 428 -9.70 -13.77 21.34
CA GLY A 428 -8.59 -13.37 20.47
C GLY A 428 -7.44 -14.35 20.40
N PHE A 429 -7.38 -15.29 21.37
CA PHE A 429 -6.29 -16.27 21.50
C PHE A 429 -6.84 -17.70 21.62
N PRO A 430 -7.61 -18.19 20.61
CA PRO A 430 -8.14 -19.55 20.66
C PRO A 430 -6.99 -20.57 20.74
N THR A 431 -7.19 -21.70 21.40
CA THR A 431 -6.16 -22.73 21.59
C THR A 431 -5.65 -23.28 20.27
N ALA A 432 -6.55 -23.44 19.30
CA ALA A 432 -6.25 -23.80 17.92
C ALA A 432 -6.66 -22.64 16.99
N LEU A 433 -5.79 -22.25 16.07
CA LEU A 433 -6.03 -21.15 15.14
C LEU A 433 -7.17 -21.46 14.15
N GLU A 434 -7.46 -22.72 13.90
CA GLU A 434 -8.57 -23.21 13.09
C GLU A 434 -9.94 -23.01 13.75
N THR A 435 -9.97 -22.69 15.05
CA THR A 435 -11.20 -22.34 15.76
C THR A 435 -11.55 -20.89 15.42
N THR A 436 -12.81 -20.65 15.08
CA THR A 436 -13.31 -19.28 14.81
C THR A 436 -12.95 -18.33 15.95
N PRO A 437 -12.07 -17.36 15.72
CA PRO A 437 -11.71 -16.37 16.72
C PRO A 437 -12.76 -15.27 16.83
N ASP A 438 -12.68 -14.51 17.92
CA ASP A 438 -13.47 -13.29 18.09
C ASP A 438 -12.57 -12.19 18.67
N TYR A 439 -12.12 -11.30 17.81
CA TYR A 439 -11.22 -10.20 18.16
C TYR A 439 -11.97 -8.93 18.62
N ARG A 440 -13.30 -8.99 18.80
CA ARG A 440 -14.02 -7.92 19.44
C ARG A 440 -13.56 -7.73 20.87
N LEU A 441 -13.71 -6.54 21.38
CA LEU A 441 -13.30 -6.19 22.73
C LEU A 441 -14.42 -6.51 23.73
N ASN A 442 -14.07 -6.99 24.91
CA ASN A 442 -14.99 -7.01 26.04
C ASN A 442 -15.18 -5.60 26.62
N ALA A 443 -16.28 -5.35 27.30
CA ALA A 443 -16.63 -4.04 27.87
C ALA A 443 -15.55 -3.47 28.83
N ALA A 444 -14.78 -4.33 29.50
CA ALA A 444 -13.69 -3.95 30.40
C ALA A 444 -12.35 -3.73 29.68
N SER A 445 -12.29 -3.83 28.36
CA SER A 445 -11.06 -3.67 27.59
C SER A 445 -10.45 -2.27 27.73
N THR A 446 -9.15 -2.21 27.94
CA THR A 446 -8.40 -0.93 27.94
C THR A 446 -8.35 -0.28 26.57
N ALA A 447 -8.67 -1.01 25.49
CA ALA A 447 -8.73 -0.53 24.12
C ALA A 447 -10.14 -0.03 23.71
N SER A 448 -11.14 -0.13 24.60
CA SER A 448 -12.54 0.26 24.34
C SER A 448 -12.73 1.77 24.12
N ALA A 449 -11.71 2.57 24.43
CA ALA A 449 -11.73 4.02 24.29
C ALA A 449 -10.33 4.54 23.88
N GLY A 450 -10.26 5.84 23.57
CA GLY A 450 -9.00 6.54 23.32
C GLY A 450 -8.58 6.56 21.84
N ALA A 451 -9.41 6.14 20.91
CA ALA A 451 -9.21 6.44 19.50
C ALA A 451 -9.53 7.92 19.22
N SER A 452 -8.80 8.50 18.28
CA SER A 452 -8.97 9.89 17.84
C SER A 452 -8.81 9.98 16.33
N PHE A 453 -9.62 10.82 15.70
CA PHE A 453 -9.59 11.12 14.27
C PHE A 453 -9.36 12.61 14.03
N THR A 454 -8.76 13.31 14.99
CA THR A 454 -8.47 14.75 14.92
C THR A 454 -7.07 15.06 14.41
N ASN A 455 -6.20 14.06 14.26
CA ASN A 455 -4.87 14.22 13.70
C ASN A 455 -4.94 14.75 12.27
N THR A 456 -3.99 15.61 11.91
CA THR A 456 -3.91 16.23 10.57
C THR A 456 -3.74 15.22 9.45
N THR A 457 -3.15 14.05 9.72
CA THR A 457 -3.03 12.95 8.74
C THR A 457 -4.40 12.39 8.31
N PHE A 458 -5.44 12.48 9.15
CA PHE A 458 -6.81 12.11 8.76
C PHE A 458 -7.49 13.19 7.91
N SER A 459 -7.24 14.46 8.20
CA SER A 459 -7.81 15.59 7.46
C SER A 459 -7.07 15.89 6.17
N GLY A 460 -5.79 15.51 6.13
CA GLY A 460 -4.90 15.66 4.98
C GLY A 460 -5.06 14.59 3.91
N GLY A 461 -6.13 13.81 3.90
CA GLY A 461 -6.38 12.82 2.85
C GLY A 461 -6.14 13.44 1.48
N PHE A 462 -4.95 13.25 0.94
CA PHE A 462 -4.44 13.50 -0.41
C PHE A 462 -5.08 14.61 -1.27
N THR A 463 -6.07 15.36 -0.77
CA THR A 463 -6.57 16.59 -1.38
C THR A 463 -5.51 17.68 -1.44
N ASN A 464 -4.39 17.48 -0.74
CA ASN A 464 -3.27 18.44 -0.74
C ASN A 464 -2.16 18.17 -1.77
N LEU A 465 -2.29 17.17 -2.64
CA LEU A 465 -1.49 17.19 -3.88
C LEU A 465 -1.81 18.40 -4.78
N ALA A 466 -2.93 19.09 -4.51
CA ALA A 466 -3.30 20.28 -5.26
C ALA A 466 -3.21 21.60 -4.48
N ASN A 467 -3.06 21.62 -3.13
CA ASN A 467 -3.21 22.89 -2.38
C ASN A 467 -2.35 23.10 -1.13
N THR A 468 -1.42 22.24 -0.76
CA THR A 468 -0.27 22.72 0.02
C THR A 468 0.85 23.01 -0.95
N THR A 469 0.82 24.20 -1.51
CA THR A 469 2.05 24.90 -1.86
C THR A 469 2.84 25.16 -0.56
N LYS A 470 3.36 24.12 0.08
CA LYS A 470 4.65 24.29 0.75
C LYS A 470 5.53 24.67 -0.43
N GLU A 471 5.87 25.96 -0.52
CA GLU A 471 6.79 26.45 -1.54
C GLU A 471 8.07 25.61 -1.41
N SER A 472 8.15 24.56 -2.23
CA SER A 472 9.34 23.67 -2.25
C SER A 472 10.57 24.47 -2.65
N PHE A 473 10.34 25.65 -3.22
CA PHE A 473 11.38 26.55 -3.70
C PHE A 473 11.18 27.96 -3.18
N THR A 474 12.25 28.62 -2.83
CA THR A 474 12.25 30.06 -2.54
C THR A 474 12.44 30.90 -3.80
N THR A 475 13.12 30.33 -4.79
CA THR A 475 13.44 31.06 -6.03
C THR A 475 13.67 30.06 -7.16
N ILE A 476 13.06 30.33 -8.32
CA ILE A 476 13.32 29.64 -9.58
C ILE A 476 13.60 30.68 -10.65
N ASN A 477 14.77 30.60 -11.28
CA ASN A 477 15.17 31.50 -12.34
C ASN A 477 15.75 30.74 -13.53
N LEU A 478 15.47 31.21 -14.74
CA LEU A 478 15.98 30.62 -15.96
C LEU A 478 16.79 31.70 -16.73
N TYR A 479 18.07 31.46 -16.93
CA TYR A 479 18.93 32.43 -17.62
C TYR A 479 20.05 31.75 -18.44
N PRO A 480 20.48 32.35 -19.58
CA PRO A 480 19.84 33.47 -20.25
C PRO A 480 18.45 33.12 -20.77
N ASN A 481 17.53 34.09 -20.72
CA ASN A 481 16.20 33.97 -21.31
C ASN A 481 15.84 35.32 -21.94
N PRO A 482 15.86 35.46 -23.27
CA PRO A 482 15.89 34.39 -24.31
C PRO A 482 17.18 33.56 -24.34
N SER A 483 17.01 32.27 -24.66
CA SER A 483 18.10 31.32 -24.88
C SER A 483 18.61 31.39 -26.31
N LYS A 484 19.95 31.29 -26.48
CA LYS A 484 20.63 31.21 -27.78
C LYS A 484 21.37 29.87 -27.99
N GLY A 485 21.01 28.84 -27.28
CA GLY A 485 21.63 27.52 -27.36
C GLY A 485 21.53 26.75 -26.07
N SER A 486 21.68 27.41 -24.92
CA SER A 486 21.43 26.80 -23.62
C SER A 486 21.00 27.85 -22.59
N SER A 487 20.26 27.41 -21.58
CA SER A 487 19.88 28.17 -20.39
C SER A 487 20.17 27.36 -19.15
N THR A 488 20.44 28.04 -18.05
CA THR A 488 20.56 27.42 -16.72
C THR A 488 19.30 27.70 -15.93
N LEU A 489 18.66 26.65 -15.46
CA LEU A 489 17.58 26.72 -14.49
C LEU A 489 18.21 26.70 -13.10
N TYR A 490 18.11 27.83 -12.39
CA TYR A 490 18.51 27.97 -11.00
C TYR A 490 17.32 27.69 -10.10
N ILE A 491 17.52 26.85 -9.09
CA ILE A 491 16.49 26.44 -8.15
C ILE A 491 17.06 26.58 -6.74
N ASN A 492 16.47 27.46 -5.93
CA ASN A 492 16.78 27.49 -4.50
C ASN A 492 15.73 26.68 -3.75
N SER A 493 16.08 25.47 -3.35
CA SER A 493 15.18 24.48 -2.74
C SER A 493 15.12 24.62 -1.22
N LYS A 494 13.93 24.42 -0.66
CA LYS A 494 13.70 24.25 0.78
C LYS A 494 13.69 22.80 1.21
N ILE A 495 13.72 21.86 0.26
CA ILE A 495 13.60 20.41 0.50
C ILE A 495 14.76 19.66 -0.15
N ASN A 496 15.10 18.51 0.42
CA ASN A 496 15.87 17.47 -0.28
C ASN A 496 14.89 16.55 -1.03
N GLY A 497 15.35 15.95 -2.12
CA GLY A 497 14.52 15.00 -2.88
C GLY A 497 14.98 14.83 -4.31
N ALA A 498 14.07 14.47 -5.19
CA ALA A 498 14.31 14.36 -6.62
C ALA A 498 13.48 15.39 -7.39
N ILE A 499 14.03 15.92 -8.48
CA ILE A 499 13.36 16.83 -9.39
C ILE A 499 13.37 16.29 -10.81
N SER A 500 12.25 16.39 -11.50
CA SER A 500 12.15 16.19 -12.94
C SER A 500 11.85 17.53 -13.61
N VAL A 501 12.59 17.82 -14.69
CA VAL A 501 12.47 19.06 -15.48
C VAL A 501 12.13 18.72 -16.89
N ASN A 502 10.99 19.21 -17.38
CA ASN A 502 10.51 19.06 -18.75
C ASN A 502 10.39 20.41 -19.44
N VAL A 503 10.68 20.46 -20.74
CA VAL A 503 10.32 21.59 -21.61
C VAL A 503 9.14 21.19 -22.44
N ILE A 504 8.08 21.98 -22.39
CA ILE A 504 6.86 21.75 -23.16
C ILE A 504 6.63 22.90 -24.16
N ASP A 505 6.07 22.59 -25.31
CA ASP A 505 5.63 23.59 -26.28
C ASP A 505 4.28 24.23 -25.87
N ILE A 506 3.79 25.15 -26.69
CA ILE A 506 2.50 25.83 -26.47
C ILE A 506 1.28 24.91 -26.53
N SER A 507 1.42 23.70 -27.07
CA SER A 507 0.36 22.68 -27.12
C SER A 507 0.37 21.77 -25.87
N GLY A 508 1.38 21.91 -24.99
CA GLY A 508 1.58 21.07 -23.83
C GLY A 508 2.39 19.79 -24.11
N LYS A 509 2.89 19.60 -25.33
CA LYS A 509 3.72 18.45 -25.69
C LYS A 509 5.13 18.61 -25.12
N VAL A 510 5.66 17.59 -24.46
CA VAL A 510 7.06 17.54 -24.01
C VAL A 510 7.97 17.47 -25.23
N VAL A 511 8.90 18.42 -25.35
CA VAL A 511 9.86 18.53 -26.45
C VAL A 511 11.30 18.35 -26.03
N LEU A 512 11.59 18.43 -24.70
CA LEU A 512 12.91 18.20 -24.13
C LEU A 512 12.78 17.80 -22.66
N ILE A 513 13.67 16.95 -22.17
CA ILE A 513 13.72 16.53 -20.77
C ILE A 513 15.14 16.81 -20.22
N PRO A 514 15.39 18.02 -19.68
CA PRO A 514 16.69 18.42 -19.15
C PRO A 514 17.15 17.63 -17.93
N ALA A 515 16.22 17.18 -17.08
CA ALA A 515 16.52 16.36 -15.92
C ALA A 515 15.35 15.41 -15.62
N MET A 516 15.67 14.21 -15.21
CA MET A 516 14.73 13.21 -14.69
C MET A 516 15.30 12.66 -13.39
N ASP A 517 14.52 12.78 -12.30
CA ASP A 517 14.89 12.32 -10.97
C ASP A 517 16.30 12.78 -10.52
N GLN A 518 16.71 13.96 -10.95
CA GLN A 518 17.95 14.55 -10.50
C GLN A 518 17.85 14.86 -9.01
N GLU A 519 18.89 14.55 -8.26
CA GLU A 519 18.98 14.86 -6.84
C GLU A 519 18.86 16.38 -6.61
N LEU A 520 17.98 16.75 -5.69
CA LEU A 520 17.72 18.12 -5.26
C LEU A 520 18.14 18.27 -3.80
N ASN A 521 19.05 19.19 -3.54
CA ASN A 521 19.50 19.50 -2.18
C ASN A 521 18.91 20.82 -1.67
N ILE A 522 18.73 20.95 -0.35
CA ILE A 522 18.35 22.24 0.25
C ILE A 522 19.39 23.30 -0.16
N GLY A 523 18.91 24.46 -0.60
CA GLY A 523 19.73 25.55 -1.12
C GLY A 523 19.83 25.57 -2.64
N SER A 524 20.97 25.93 -3.18
CA SER A 524 21.17 26.23 -4.60
C SER A 524 21.41 24.98 -5.45
N ASN A 525 20.56 24.75 -6.43
CA ASN A 525 20.66 23.69 -7.43
C ASN A 525 20.63 24.27 -8.84
N TYR A 526 21.20 23.56 -9.81
CA TYR A 526 21.31 24.02 -11.20
C TYR A 526 21.01 22.87 -12.17
N VAL A 527 20.16 23.15 -13.18
CA VAL A 527 19.85 22.23 -14.28
C VAL A 527 20.14 22.94 -15.60
N THR A 528 20.92 22.32 -16.47
CA THR A 528 21.18 22.85 -17.80
C THR A 528 20.04 22.47 -18.74
N VAL A 529 19.48 23.45 -19.44
CA VAL A 529 18.45 23.31 -20.48
C VAL A 529 19.11 23.59 -21.81
N ASP A 530 19.51 22.54 -22.54
CA ASP A 530 20.07 22.66 -23.90
C ASP A 530 18.93 22.91 -24.88
N THR A 531 18.92 24.09 -25.49
CA THR A 531 17.86 24.51 -26.42
C THR A 531 18.25 24.42 -27.90
N GLN A 532 19.45 23.90 -28.23
CA GLN A 532 19.95 23.86 -29.62
C GLN A 532 19.03 23.13 -30.59
N SER A 533 18.31 22.10 -30.11
CA SER A 533 17.39 21.30 -30.90
C SER A 533 16.00 21.95 -31.06
N LEU A 534 15.71 23.02 -30.30
CA LEU A 534 14.39 23.66 -30.32
C LEU A 534 14.33 24.76 -31.38
N SER A 535 13.23 24.90 -32.07
CA SER A 535 13.00 26.02 -32.97
C SER A 535 12.81 27.33 -32.19
N ASN A 536 13.03 28.48 -32.85
CA ASN A 536 12.72 29.77 -32.25
C ASN A 536 11.23 29.83 -31.85
N GLY A 537 10.96 30.19 -30.60
CA GLY A 537 9.59 30.18 -30.10
C GLY A 537 9.49 30.31 -28.57
N ILE A 538 8.25 30.17 -28.11
CA ILE A 538 7.92 30.19 -26.69
C ILE A 538 7.69 28.75 -26.23
N TYR A 539 8.34 28.40 -25.12
CA TYR A 539 8.25 27.13 -24.43
C TYR A 539 8.01 27.37 -22.93
N PHE A 540 7.68 26.31 -22.22
CA PHE A 540 7.54 26.34 -20.78
C PHE A 540 8.43 25.25 -20.16
N VAL A 541 9.29 25.66 -19.24
CA VAL A 541 10.09 24.73 -18.43
C VAL A 541 9.29 24.40 -17.18
N THR A 542 8.89 23.14 -17.06
CA THR A 542 8.10 22.64 -15.94
C THR A 542 9.00 21.83 -15.02
N LEU A 543 9.04 22.23 -13.75
CA LEU A 543 9.72 21.52 -12.68
C LEU A 543 8.68 20.73 -11.90
N THR A 544 8.95 19.47 -11.67
CA THR A 544 8.06 18.61 -10.88
C THR A 544 8.87 17.95 -9.77
N THR A 545 8.42 18.11 -8.54
CA THR A 545 8.76 17.26 -7.40
C THR A 545 7.54 16.45 -7.03
N GLY A 546 7.64 15.48 -6.12
CA GLY A 546 6.46 14.78 -5.62
C GLY A 546 5.44 15.69 -4.92
N LEU A 547 5.84 16.93 -4.54
CA LEU A 547 5.03 17.85 -3.73
C LEU A 547 4.59 19.11 -4.48
N SER A 548 5.27 19.49 -5.56
CA SER A 548 4.98 20.73 -6.27
C SER A 548 5.32 20.66 -7.75
N LYS A 549 4.59 21.46 -8.53
CA LYS A 549 4.86 21.68 -9.94
C LYS A 549 4.96 23.19 -10.19
N GLU A 550 6.10 23.62 -10.71
CA GLU A 550 6.35 24.99 -11.06
C GLU A 550 6.62 25.12 -12.56
N THR A 551 6.33 26.26 -13.12
CA THR A 551 6.51 26.50 -14.55
C THR A 551 7.13 27.85 -14.80
N VAL A 552 8.20 27.87 -15.59
CA VAL A 552 8.91 29.09 -16.00
C VAL A 552 8.86 29.20 -17.53
N LYS A 553 8.55 30.39 -18.03
CA LYS A 553 8.55 30.68 -19.47
C LYS A 553 9.98 30.67 -20.01
N LEU A 554 10.21 29.97 -21.10
CA LEU A 554 11.45 29.95 -21.88
C LEU A 554 11.18 30.53 -23.28
N ILE A 555 12.00 31.47 -23.71
CA ILE A 555 12.02 32.01 -25.06
C ILE A 555 13.29 31.48 -25.74
N VAL A 556 13.16 30.83 -26.88
CA VAL A 556 14.29 30.41 -27.72
C VAL A 556 14.40 31.33 -28.90
N ASN A 557 15.61 31.90 -29.10
CA ASN A 557 15.91 32.83 -30.17
C ASN A 557 17.38 32.67 -30.56
N HIS A 558 17.64 31.75 -31.49
CA HIS A 558 18.95 31.47 -32.06
C HIS A 558 19.49 32.58 -32.95
#